data_431674be5f5e2984dd1cce4987653e6a
#
_entry.id   431674be5f5e2984dd1cce4987653e6a
#
_cell.length_a   1.000
_cell.length_b   1.000
_cell.length_c   1.000
_cell.angle_alpha   90.00
_cell.angle_beta   90.00
_cell.angle_gamma   90.00
#
_symmetry.space_group_name_H-M   'P 1'
#
loop_
_entity.id
_entity.type
_entity.pdbx_description
1 polymer ?
#
loop_
_entity_poly.entity_id
_entity_poly.type
_entity_poly.pdbx_seq_one_letter_code
_entity_poly.pdbx_strand_id
1 'polypeptide(L)'
;MALLTLTSTLVGWYNLRFISQVEKDNTQALIPTMNMARQLSEASAWELFAAQNLTSADNEKMWQAQGRMLTAQSLKINALLQALREQGFDTTAIEQQEQEISRSLRQQGELVGQRLQLRQQQQQLSQQIVAAADEIARLAQGQANNAATSAGATQAGIYDLIEQHQRQAAESALDRLIDIDLEYVNQMNELRLSALRVQQMVMNLGLEQIQKNAPTLEKQLNNAVKILQRRQIRIEDPGVRTQVATTLTTVSQYSDLLALYQ
;
A
#
# COMPACT_ATOMS: atom_id res chain seq x y z
N MET A 1 -1.61 -3.22 23.44
CA MET A 1 -2.91 -3.40 24.16
C MET A 1 -2.74 -3.34 25.66
N ALA A 2 -1.87 -4.13 26.30
CA ALA A 2 -1.72 -4.15 27.76
C ALA A 2 -1.27 -2.82 28.41
N LEU A 3 -0.48 -2.00 27.73
CA LEU A 3 0.01 -0.70 28.23
C LEU A 3 -1.11 0.36 28.33
N LEU A 4 -2.08 0.36 27.40
CA LEU A 4 -3.21 1.30 27.39
C LEU A 4 -4.24 1.00 28.49
N THR A 5 -4.42 -0.26 28.87
CA THR A 5 -5.32 -0.65 29.97
C THR A 5 -4.73 -0.32 31.34
N LEU A 6 -3.42 -0.39 31.50
CA LEU A 6 -2.72 -0.03 32.75
C LEU A 6 -2.80 1.49 33.03
N THR A 7 -2.69 2.33 31.99
CA THR A 7 -2.76 3.79 32.14
C THR A 7 -4.18 4.26 32.50
N SER A 8 -5.23 3.64 31.94
CA SER A 8 -6.63 4.03 32.23
C SER A 8 -7.04 3.66 33.68
N THR A 9 -6.57 2.53 34.21
CA THR A 9 -6.84 2.11 35.60
C THR A 9 -6.09 2.96 36.62
N LEU A 10 -4.85 3.40 36.31
CA LEU A 10 -4.07 4.27 37.18
C LEU A 10 -4.65 5.69 37.28
N VAL A 11 -5.09 6.27 36.16
CA VAL A 11 -5.76 7.58 36.14
C VAL A 11 -7.09 7.52 36.90
N GLY A 12 -7.87 6.46 36.72
CA GLY A 12 -9.12 6.25 37.46
C GLY A 12 -8.91 6.09 38.98
N TRP A 13 -7.90 5.32 39.41
CA TRP A 13 -7.58 5.09 40.80
C TRP A 13 -7.01 6.34 41.49
N TYR A 14 -6.20 7.13 40.80
CA TYR A 14 -5.65 8.39 41.31
C TYR A 14 -6.71 9.46 41.47
N ASN A 15 -7.66 9.56 40.51
CA ASN A 15 -8.81 10.45 40.63
C ASN A 15 -9.69 10.11 41.87
N LEU A 16 -9.92 8.81 42.15
CA LEU A 16 -10.66 8.39 43.35
C LEU A 16 -9.92 8.73 44.66
N ARG A 17 -8.62 8.58 44.71
CA ARG A 17 -7.79 8.93 45.87
C ARG A 17 -7.73 10.44 46.11
N PHE A 18 -7.69 11.21 45.01
CA PHE A 18 -7.72 12.67 45.03
C PHE A 18 -9.04 13.20 45.56
N ILE A 19 -10.18 12.64 45.15
CA ILE A 19 -11.51 13.00 45.64
C ILE A 19 -11.63 12.75 47.13
N SER A 20 -11.09 11.64 47.65
CA SER A 20 -11.15 11.30 49.07
C SER A 20 -10.31 12.21 49.99
N GLN A 21 -9.25 12.82 49.45
CA GLN A 21 -8.38 13.73 50.20
C GLN A 21 -8.95 15.15 50.30
N VAL A 22 -9.77 15.56 49.30
CA VAL A 22 -10.42 16.87 49.22
C VAL A 22 -11.67 16.96 50.12
N GLU A 23 -12.23 15.84 50.58
CA GLU A 23 -13.43 15.81 51.41
C GLU A 23 -13.25 16.44 52.81
N LYS A 24 -11.99 16.76 53.18
CA LYS A 24 -11.70 17.24 54.54
C LYS A 24 -11.65 18.73 54.77
N ASP A 25 -11.50 19.57 53.75
CA ASP A 25 -11.32 21.01 53.93
C ASP A 25 -12.16 21.86 52.98
N ASN A 26 -13.19 22.47 53.48
CA ASN A 26 -13.94 23.65 52.99
C ASN A 26 -14.95 23.47 51.83
N THR A 27 -16.23 23.47 52.17
CA THR A 27 -17.40 23.35 51.29
C THR A 27 -17.48 24.39 50.15
N GLN A 28 -16.83 25.55 50.25
CA GLN A 28 -16.87 26.60 49.22
C GLN A 28 -15.80 26.42 48.09
N ALA A 29 -14.72 25.74 48.39
CA ALA A 29 -13.71 25.38 47.40
C ALA A 29 -14.00 24.02 46.72
N LEU A 30 -14.84 23.17 47.33
CA LEU A 30 -15.13 21.80 46.91
C LEU A 30 -15.84 21.71 45.55
N ILE A 31 -16.83 22.55 45.28
CA ILE A 31 -17.65 22.47 44.07
C ILE A 31 -16.81 22.79 42.80
N PRO A 32 -16.03 23.88 42.73
CA PRO A 32 -15.17 24.17 41.58
C PRO A 32 -14.13 23.05 41.35
N THR A 33 -13.49 22.55 42.40
CA THR A 33 -12.46 21.50 42.33
C THR A 33 -13.04 20.16 41.87
N MET A 34 -14.19 19.74 42.37
CA MET A 34 -14.91 18.55 41.87
C MET A 34 -15.27 18.69 40.39
N ASN A 35 -15.65 19.88 39.93
CA ASN A 35 -15.96 20.12 38.54
C ASN A 35 -14.68 20.02 37.67
N MET A 36 -13.55 20.56 38.12
CA MET A 36 -12.27 20.43 37.44
C MET A 36 -11.79 18.98 37.40
N ALA A 37 -11.89 18.22 38.48
CA ALA A 37 -11.55 16.79 38.51
C ALA A 37 -12.44 15.97 37.54
N ARG A 38 -13.75 16.27 37.47
CA ARG A 38 -14.64 15.66 36.50
C ARG A 38 -14.26 15.99 35.07
N GLN A 39 -13.96 17.27 34.76
CA GLN A 39 -13.51 17.69 33.43
C GLN A 39 -12.17 17.05 33.05
N LEU A 40 -11.25 16.88 34.00
CA LEU A 40 -9.98 16.18 33.78
C LEU A 40 -10.23 14.71 33.42
N SER A 41 -11.12 14.03 34.17
CA SER A 41 -11.51 12.64 33.86
C SER A 41 -12.17 12.53 32.46
N GLU A 42 -13.06 13.44 32.13
CA GLU A 42 -13.69 13.49 30.79
C GLU A 42 -12.67 13.73 29.69
N ALA A 43 -11.73 14.67 29.88
CA ALA A 43 -10.69 14.97 28.90
C ALA A 43 -9.76 13.78 28.69
N SER A 44 -9.35 13.10 29.77
CA SER A 44 -8.53 11.87 29.70
C SER A 44 -9.26 10.72 28.99
N ALA A 45 -10.57 10.57 29.22
CA ALA A 45 -11.36 9.57 28.52
C ALA A 45 -11.46 9.85 27.01
N TRP A 46 -11.59 11.10 26.61
CA TRP A 46 -11.58 11.53 25.22
C TRP A 46 -10.22 11.37 24.57
N GLU A 47 -9.14 11.61 25.32
CA GLU A 47 -7.77 11.38 24.84
C GLU A 47 -7.54 9.89 24.54
N LEU A 48 -7.96 9.01 25.43
CA LEU A 48 -7.89 7.56 25.23
C LEU A 48 -8.69 7.11 23.99
N PHE A 49 -9.91 7.62 23.83
CA PHE A 49 -10.75 7.34 22.67
C PHE A 49 -10.08 7.81 21.36
N ALA A 50 -9.53 9.02 21.34
CA ALA A 50 -8.84 9.56 20.18
C ALA A 50 -7.55 8.77 19.87
N ALA A 51 -6.84 8.30 20.91
CA ALA A 51 -5.64 7.45 20.76
C ALA A 51 -5.97 6.11 20.10
N GLN A 52 -7.06 5.46 20.51
CA GLN A 52 -7.53 4.21 19.90
C GLN A 52 -7.90 4.42 18.43
N ASN A 53 -8.63 5.49 18.11
CA ASN A 53 -9.00 5.83 16.75
C ASN A 53 -7.80 6.25 15.88
N LEU A 54 -6.76 6.85 16.48
CA LEU A 54 -5.53 7.19 15.78
C LEU A 54 -4.83 5.92 15.28
N THR A 55 -4.72 4.89 16.10
CA THR A 55 -4.07 3.63 15.73
C THR A 55 -4.80 2.87 14.63
N SER A 56 -6.13 3.00 14.59
CA SER A 56 -7.00 2.37 13.58
C SER A 56 -7.25 3.25 12.34
N ALA A 57 -6.63 4.43 12.24
CA ALA A 57 -6.82 5.30 11.10
C ALA A 57 -6.38 4.64 9.79
N ASP A 58 -7.29 4.56 8.81
CA ASP A 58 -7.06 3.94 7.52
C ASP A 58 -6.72 4.94 6.41
N ASN A 59 -6.87 6.23 6.69
CA ASN A 59 -6.59 7.30 5.74
C ASN A 59 -6.07 8.55 6.45
N GLU A 60 -5.42 9.41 5.68
CA GLU A 60 -4.80 10.63 6.17
C GLU A 60 -5.80 11.60 6.83
N LYS A 61 -7.02 11.70 6.29
CA LYS A 61 -8.06 12.57 6.85
C LYS A 61 -8.47 12.14 8.28
N MET A 62 -8.65 10.84 8.49
CA MET A 62 -8.91 10.30 9.84
C MET A 62 -7.73 10.52 10.77
N TRP A 63 -6.52 10.22 10.32
CA TRP A 63 -5.29 10.42 11.08
C TRP A 63 -5.14 11.87 11.54
N GLN A 64 -5.27 12.83 10.63
CA GLN A 64 -5.21 14.26 10.95
C GLN A 64 -6.32 14.70 11.90
N ALA A 65 -7.55 14.20 11.73
CA ALA A 65 -8.67 14.51 12.61
C ALA A 65 -8.42 14.04 14.05
N GLN A 66 -7.94 12.79 14.21
CA GLN A 66 -7.61 12.24 15.53
C GLN A 66 -6.40 12.95 16.16
N GLY A 67 -5.39 13.28 15.38
CA GLY A 67 -4.24 14.07 15.85
C GLY A 67 -4.64 15.45 16.39
N ARG A 68 -5.54 16.16 15.70
CA ARG A 68 -6.09 17.43 16.20
C ARG A 68 -6.90 17.27 17.48
N MET A 69 -7.71 16.20 17.57
CA MET A 69 -8.48 15.89 18.78
C MET A 69 -7.55 15.60 19.96
N LEU A 70 -6.52 14.78 19.77
CA LEU A 70 -5.52 14.51 20.81
C LEU A 70 -4.84 15.79 21.30
N THR A 71 -4.39 16.64 20.37
CA THR A 71 -3.77 17.93 20.74
C THR A 71 -4.72 18.80 21.55
N ALA A 72 -6.00 18.89 21.16
CA ALA A 72 -6.99 19.68 21.87
C ALA A 72 -7.26 19.15 23.29
N GLN A 73 -7.31 17.81 23.46
CA GLN A 73 -7.52 17.21 24.77
C GLN A 73 -6.29 17.38 25.68
N SER A 74 -5.09 17.17 25.17
CA SER A 74 -3.85 17.39 25.94
C SER A 74 -3.71 18.85 26.39
N LEU A 75 -4.02 19.81 25.55
CA LEU A 75 -4.07 21.23 25.95
C LEU A 75 -5.11 21.48 27.06
N LYS A 76 -6.28 20.88 26.96
CA LYS A 76 -7.32 21.01 28.00
C LYS A 76 -6.88 20.37 29.31
N ILE A 77 -6.27 19.21 29.29
CA ILE A 77 -5.71 18.51 30.46
C ILE A 77 -4.67 19.40 31.12
N ASN A 78 -3.70 19.93 30.37
CA ASN A 78 -2.65 20.80 30.90
C ASN A 78 -3.21 22.07 31.55
N ALA A 79 -4.24 22.70 30.93
CA ALA A 79 -4.91 23.88 31.50
C ALA A 79 -5.61 23.55 32.82
N LEU A 80 -6.28 22.39 32.91
CA LEU A 80 -6.94 21.95 34.14
C LEU A 80 -5.94 21.61 35.25
N LEU A 81 -4.79 20.98 34.93
CA LEU A 81 -3.73 20.70 35.88
C LEU A 81 -3.10 21.97 36.42
N GLN A 82 -2.88 22.96 35.55
CA GLN A 82 -2.40 24.28 35.97
C GLN A 82 -3.40 24.96 36.93
N ALA A 83 -4.68 24.97 36.59
CA ALA A 83 -5.73 25.55 37.45
C ALA A 83 -5.82 24.87 38.81
N LEU A 84 -5.68 23.53 38.87
CA LEU A 84 -5.60 22.78 40.13
C LEU A 84 -4.37 23.15 40.95
N ARG A 85 -3.22 23.31 40.30
CA ARG A 85 -1.99 23.75 40.97
C ARG A 85 -2.12 25.15 41.58
N GLU A 86 -2.76 26.09 40.86
CA GLU A 86 -3.04 27.44 41.36
C GLU A 86 -3.95 27.45 42.60
N GLN A 87 -4.75 26.40 42.77
CA GLN A 87 -5.58 26.17 43.96
C GLN A 87 -4.85 25.44 45.08
N GLY A 88 -3.53 25.18 44.93
CA GLY A 88 -2.69 24.56 45.95
C GLY A 88 -2.64 23.02 45.92
N PHE A 89 -3.15 22.36 44.86
CA PHE A 89 -3.07 20.91 44.75
C PHE A 89 -1.75 20.49 44.12
N ASP A 90 -1.17 19.37 44.62
CA ASP A 90 0.01 18.77 44.02
C ASP A 90 -0.39 17.97 42.77
N THR A 91 -0.10 18.52 41.60
CA THR A 91 -0.35 17.93 40.28
C THR A 91 0.88 17.27 39.65
N THR A 92 2.02 17.28 40.34
CA THR A 92 3.33 16.89 39.77
C THR A 92 3.34 15.50 39.17
N ALA A 93 2.78 14.53 39.88
CA ALA A 93 2.74 13.14 39.41
C ALA A 93 1.84 12.96 38.16
N ILE A 94 0.70 13.69 38.12
CA ILE A 94 -0.22 13.63 36.97
C ILE A 94 0.41 14.31 35.75
N GLU A 95 1.06 15.45 35.94
CA GLU A 95 1.77 16.16 34.87
C GLU A 95 2.90 15.32 34.24
N GLN A 96 3.66 14.59 35.06
CA GLN A 96 4.67 13.68 34.56
C GLN A 96 4.05 12.56 33.73
N GLN A 97 2.97 11.95 34.20
CA GLN A 97 2.27 10.91 33.44
C GLN A 97 1.66 11.43 32.15
N GLU A 98 1.03 12.62 32.16
CA GLU A 98 0.50 13.26 30.95
C GLU A 98 1.60 13.52 29.92
N GLN A 99 2.78 13.97 30.34
CA GLN A 99 3.92 14.17 29.45
C GLN A 99 4.40 12.86 28.81
N GLU A 100 4.42 11.76 29.56
CA GLU A 100 4.79 10.45 29.06
C GLU A 100 3.73 9.92 28.06
N ILE A 101 2.45 10.06 28.40
CA ILE A 101 1.33 9.70 27.51
C ILE A 101 1.40 10.51 26.21
N SER A 102 1.48 11.82 26.30
CA SER A 102 1.57 12.72 25.14
C SER A 102 2.77 12.40 24.25
N ARG A 103 3.93 12.04 24.83
CA ARG A 103 5.10 11.61 24.07
C ARG A 103 4.83 10.29 23.33
N SER A 104 4.28 9.30 24.03
CA SER A 104 3.94 8.00 23.46
C SER A 104 2.91 8.14 22.32
N LEU A 105 1.86 8.95 22.51
CA LEU A 105 0.83 9.21 21.51
C LEU A 105 1.38 9.92 20.26
N ARG A 106 2.33 10.84 20.45
CA ARG A 106 3.02 11.49 19.35
C ARG A 106 3.83 10.49 18.52
N GLN A 107 4.61 9.63 19.17
CA GLN A 107 5.35 8.56 18.50
C GLN A 107 4.41 7.59 17.73
N GLN A 108 3.29 7.20 18.35
CA GLN A 108 2.29 6.39 17.68
C GLN A 108 1.68 7.11 16.47
N GLY A 109 1.39 8.40 16.60
CA GLY A 109 0.88 9.21 15.50
C GLY A 109 1.84 9.28 14.32
N GLU A 110 3.14 9.43 14.59
CA GLU A 110 4.20 9.40 13.56
C GLU A 110 4.26 8.04 12.85
N LEU A 111 4.21 6.93 13.59
CA LEU A 111 4.20 5.58 13.03
C LEU A 111 2.97 5.31 12.16
N VAL A 112 1.79 5.79 12.59
CA VAL A 112 0.56 5.69 11.78
C VAL A 112 0.70 6.51 10.50
N GLY A 113 1.25 7.73 10.58
CA GLY A 113 1.52 8.56 9.42
C GLY A 113 2.46 7.88 8.42
N GLN A 114 3.57 7.30 8.90
CA GLN A 114 4.50 6.53 8.07
C GLN A 114 3.82 5.32 7.42
N ARG A 115 3.02 4.57 8.19
CA ARG A 115 2.24 3.43 7.66
C ARG A 115 1.30 3.84 6.52
N LEU A 116 0.59 4.95 6.67
CA LEU A 116 -0.32 5.47 5.66
C LEU A 116 0.42 5.91 4.40
N GLN A 117 1.56 6.58 4.56
CA GLN A 117 2.43 6.98 3.44
C GLN A 117 2.97 5.77 2.68
N LEU A 118 3.47 4.75 3.39
CA LEU A 118 3.94 3.50 2.76
C LEU A 118 2.82 2.79 2.00
N ARG A 119 1.62 2.69 2.56
CA ARG A 119 0.45 2.13 1.87
C ARG A 119 0.11 2.88 0.59
N GLN A 120 0.17 4.21 0.62
CA GLN A 120 -0.09 5.02 -0.56
C GLN A 120 0.97 4.78 -1.64
N GLN A 121 2.25 4.72 -1.27
CA GLN A 121 3.33 4.39 -2.19
C GLN A 121 3.19 2.98 -2.79
N GLN A 122 2.87 1.98 -1.97
CA GLN A 122 2.58 0.62 -2.41
C GLN A 122 1.44 0.59 -3.44
N GLN A 123 0.35 1.28 -3.15
CA GLN A 123 -0.81 1.33 -4.03
C GLN A 123 -0.48 2.01 -5.36
N GLN A 124 0.20 3.14 -5.34
CA GLN A 124 0.60 3.86 -6.54
C GLN A 124 1.53 3.02 -7.42
N LEU A 125 2.56 2.43 -6.82
CA LEU A 125 3.53 1.62 -7.55
C LEU A 125 2.88 0.33 -8.11
N SER A 126 2.02 -0.32 -7.33
CA SER A 126 1.24 -1.47 -7.80
C SER A 126 0.37 -1.10 -9.01
N GLN A 127 -0.35 0.02 -8.96
CA GLN A 127 -1.18 0.49 -10.08
C GLN A 127 -0.34 0.79 -11.33
N GLN A 128 0.83 1.41 -11.17
CA GLN A 128 1.74 1.70 -12.28
C GLN A 128 2.25 0.42 -12.94
N ILE A 129 2.67 -0.57 -12.15
CA ILE A 129 3.15 -1.86 -12.66
C ILE A 129 2.01 -2.62 -13.37
N VAL A 130 0.82 -2.65 -12.77
CA VAL A 130 -0.37 -3.29 -13.36
C VAL A 130 -0.72 -2.64 -14.70
N ALA A 131 -0.77 -1.32 -14.78
CA ALA A 131 -1.06 -0.59 -16.02
C ALA A 131 0.03 -0.81 -17.09
N ALA A 132 1.29 -0.83 -16.68
CA ALA A 132 2.40 -1.12 -17.58
C ALA A 132 2.36 -2.56 -18.13
N ALA A 133 2.05 -3.53 -17.28
CA ALA A 133 1.90 -4.92 -17.71
C ALA A 133 0.72 -5.11 -18.67
N ASP A 134 -0.41 -4.44 -18.41
CA ASP A 134 -1.58 -4.43 -19.29
C ASP A 134 -1.24 -3.82 -20.67
N GLU A 135 -0.52 -2.72 -20.69
CA GLU A 135 -0.07 -2.08 -21.95
C GLU A 135 0.84 -2.99 -22.76
N ILE A 136 1.80 -3.70 -22.13
CA ILE A 136 2.63 -4.69 -22.80
C ILE A 136 1.76 -5.82 -23.37
N ALA A 137 0.79 -6.31 -22.61
CA ALA A 137 -0.12 -7.37 -23.06
C ALA A 137 -0.95 -6.92 -24.28
N ARG A 138 -1.44 -5.67 -24.27
CA ARG A 138 -2.20 -5.07 -25.38
C ARG A 138 -1.33 -4.91 -26.64
N LEU A 139 -0.12 -4.42 -26.49
CA LEU A 139 0.81 -4.27 -27.61
C LEU A 139 1.18 -5.63 -28.22
N ALA A 140 1.51 -6.61 -27.38
CA ALA A 140 1.80 -7.97 -27.81
C ALA A 140 0.61 -8.62 -28.53
N GLN A 141 -0.62 -8.41 -28.05
CA GLN A 141 -1.82 -8.89 -28.71
C GLN A 141 -1.98 -8.25 -30.09
N GLY A 142 -1.72 -6.95 -30.23
CA GLY A 142 -1.77 -6.25 -31.52
C GLY A 142 -0.76 -6.87 -32.52
N GLN A 143 0.47 -7.12 -32.06
CA GLN A 143 1.49 -7.77 -32.92
C GLN A 143 1.12 -9.20 -33.28
N ALA A 144 0.58 -9.99 -32.34
CA ALA A 144 0.10 -11.34 -32.64
C ALA A 144 -1.04 -11.35 -33.66
N ASN A 145 -1.99 -10.43 -33.55
CA ASN A 145 -3.10 -10.31 -34.50
C ASN A 145 -2.61 -9.90 -35.91
N ASN A 146 -1.67 -8.96 -36.00
CA ASN A 146 -1.08 -8.54 -37.28
C ASN A 146 -0.35 -9.73 -37.92
N ALA A 147 0.45 -10.46 -37.16
CA ALA A 147 1.17 -11.63 -37.64
C ALA A 147 0.21 -12.76 -38.07
N ALA A 148 -0.85 -13.01 -37.31
CA ALA A 148 -1.87 -14.00 -37.68
C ALA A 148 -2.59 -13.62 -39.00
N THR A 149 -2.85 -12.34 -39.21
CA THR A 149 -3.42 -11.85 -40.48
C THR A 149 -2.43 -12.06 -41.65
N SER A 150 -1.14 -11.75 -41.44
CA SER A 150 -0.10 -12.01 -42.42
C SER A 150 0.04 -13.49 -42.73
N ALA A 151 0.04 -14.35 -41.71
CA ALA A 151 0.07 -15.81 -41.87
C ALA A 151 -1.12 -16.33 -42.69
N GLY A 152 -2.33 -15.79 -42.47
CA GLY A 152 -3.53 -16.11 -43.27
C GLY A 152 -3.38 -15.73 -44.73
N ALA A 153 -2.79 -14.55 -45.02
CA ALA A 153 -2.52 -14.13 -46.42
C ALA A 153 -1.46 -15.02 -47.08
N THR A 154 -0.39 -15.39 -46.36
CA THR A 154 0.63 -16.34 -46.82
C THR A 154 -0.02 -17.70 -47.12
N GLN A 155 -0.87 -18.20 -46.26
CA GLN A 155 -1.61 -19.45 -46.43
C GLN A 155 -2.46 -19.44 -47.74
N ALA A 156 -3.20 -18.35 -47.97
CA ALA A 156 -4.00 -18.20 -49.17
C ALA A 156 -3.11 -18.22 -50.42
N GLY A 157 -1.97 -17.52 -50.42
CA GLY A 157 -1.00 -17.53 -51.50
C GLY A 157 -0.39 -18.92 -51.77
N ILE A 158 -0.26 -19.78 -50.75
CA ILE A 158 0.24 -21.15 -50.98
C ILE A 158 -0.77 -21.94 -51.79
N TYR A 159 -2.07 -21.80 -51.61
CA TYR A 159 -3.09 -22.46 -52.43
C TYR A 159 -3.02 -22.02 -53.86
N ASP A 160 -2.85 -20.71 -54.15
CA ASP A 160 -2.68 -20.18 -55.49
C ASP A 160 -1.44 -20.74 -56.19
N LEU A 161 -0.31 -20.89 -55.45
CA LEU A 161 0.93 -21.48 -55.96
C LEU A 161 0.74 -22.97 -56.31
N ILE A 162 -0.01 -23.71 -55.53
CA ILE A 162 -0.34 -25.13 -55.78
C ILE A 162 -1.21 -25.24 -57.04
N GLU A 163 -2.21 -24.41 -57.18
CA GLU A 163 -3.07 -24.38 -58.40
C GLU A 163 -2.26 -24.05 -59.65
N GLN A 164 -1.29 -23.16 -59.52
CA GLN A 164 -0.36 -22.80 -60.63
C GLN A 164 0.76 -23.84 -60.86
N HIS A 165 0.75 -24.98 -60.19
CA HIS A 165 1.75 -26.04 -60.27
C HIS A 165 3.17 -25.58 -59.87
N GLN A 166 3.30 -24.51 -59.08
CA GLN A 166 4.57 -23.95 -58.62
C GLN A 166 5.03 -24.61 -57.28
N ARG A 167 5.32 -25.89 -57.32
CA ARG A 167 5.56 -26.72 -56.14
C ARG A 167 6.68 -26.17 -55.24
N GLN A 168 7.82 -25.82 -55.82
CA GLN A 168 9.00 -25.33 -55.04
C GLN A 168 8.69 -23.99 -54.34
N ALA A 169 7.93 -23.10 -54.99
CA ALA A 169 7.53 -21.84 -54.42
C ALA A 169 6.49 -22.07 -53.28
N ALA A 170 5.55 -23.02 -53.45
CA ALA A 170 4.63 -23.39 -52.39
C ALA A 170 5.32 -24.03 -51.18
N GLU A 171 6.30 -24.89 -51.37
CA GLU A 171 7.13 -25.46 -50.29
C GLU A 171 7.88 -24.36 -49.52
N SER A 172 8.54 -23.44 -50.20
CA SER A 172 9.25 -22.31 -49.57
C SER A 172 8.28 -21.36 -48.82
N ALA A 173 7.09 -21.14 -49.34
CA ALA A 173 6.05 -20.32 -48.66
C ALA A 173 5.50 -21.03 -47.43
N LEU A 174 5.36 -22.36 -47.46
CA LEU A 174 4.96 -23.16 -46.34
C LEU A 174 6.01 -23.16 -45.20
N ASP A 175 7.29 -23.33 -45.55
CA ASP A 175 8.38 -23.26 -44.60
C ASP A 175 8.42 -21.88 -43.91
N ARG A 176 8.25 -20.80 -44.67
CA ARG A 176 8.14 -19.44 -44.13
C ARG A 176 6.95 -19.27 -43.19
N LEU A 177 5.78 -19.79 -43.56
CA LEU A 177 4.59 -19.73 -42.75
C LEU A 177 4.80 -20.40 -41.38
N ILE A 178 5.43 -21.59 -41.39
CA ILE A 178 5.63 -22.37 -40.17
C ILE A 178 6.77 -21.77 -39.32
N ASP A 179 7.93 -21.54 -39.91
CA ASP A 179 9.16 -21.23 -39.18
C ASP A 179 9.23 -19.72 -38.79
N ILE A 180 8.54 -18.84 -39.49
CA ILE A 180 8.59 -17.40 -39.25
C ILE A 180 7.21 -16.91 -38.72
N ASP A 181 6.17 -16.99 -39.52
CA ASP A 181 4.91 -16.29 -39.24
C ASP A 181 4.19 -16.88 -37.98
N LEU A 182 4.06 -18.21 -37.91
CA LEU A 182 3.42 -18.88 -36.78
C LEU A 182 4.27 -18.83 -35.51
N GLU A 183 5.59 -18.97 -35.66
CA GLU A 183 6.53 -18.83 -34.53
C GLU A 183 6.48 -17.42 -33.94
N TYR A 184 6.37 -16.38 -34.77
CA TYR A 184 6.21 -15.01 -34.29
C TYR A 184 4.90 -14.80 -33.53
N VAL A 185 3.78 -15.36 -34.03
CA VAL A 185 2.48 -15.35 -33.30
C VAL A 185 2.64 -16.00 -31.92
N ASN A 186 3.31 -17.15 -31.82
CA ASN A 186 3.56 -17.84 -30.57
C ASN A 186 4.40 -16.98 -29.60
N GLN A 187 5.45 -16.34 -30.10
CA GLN A 187 6.33 -15.49 -29.28
C GLN A 187 5.58 -14.27 -28.74
N MET A 188 4.71 -13.64 -29.52
CA MET A 188 3.89 -12.52 -29.08
C MET A 188 2.82 -12.96 -28.07
N ASN A 189 2.23 -14.13 -28.25
CA ASN A 189 1.32 -14.70 -27.24
C ASN A 189 2.04 -15.03 -25.92
N GLU A 190 3.27 -15.54 -25.95
CA GLU A 190 4.06 -15.77 -24.73
C GLU A 190 4.40 -14.44 -24.03
N LEU A 191 4.75 -13.41 -24.80
CA LEU A 191 4.97 -12.05 -24.26
C LEU A 191 3.72 -11.55 -23.54
N ARG A 192 2.57 -11.65 -24.19
CA ARG A 192 1.26 -11.27 -23.63
C ARG A 192 0.95 -12.04 -22.34
N LEU A 193 1.05 -13.36 -22.36
CA LEU A 193 0.77 -14.20 -21.20
C LEU A 193 1.70 -13.91 -20.02
N SER A 194 2.98 -13.62 -20.31
CA SER A 194 3.93 -13.25 -19.26
C SER A 194 3.61 -11.90 -18.66
N ALA A 195 3.16 -10.93 -19.43
CA ALA A 195 2.71 -9.63 -18.94
C ALA A 195 1.45 -9.77 -18.05
N LEU A 196 0.45 -10.51 -18.52
CA LEU A 196 -0.76 -10.80 -17.72
C LEU A 196 -0.44 -11.56 -16.42
N ARG A 197 0.57 -12.43 -16.44
CA ARG A 197 1.02 -13.12 -15.22
C ARG A 197 1.65 -12.15 -14.22
N VAL A 198 2.46 -11.19 -14.67
CA VAL A 198 2.97 -10.12 -13.79
C VAL A 198 1.82 -9.29 -13.22
N GLN A 199 0.89 -8.86 -14.07
CA GLN A 199 -0.31 -8.12 -13.65
C GLN A 199 -1.06 -8.87 -12.54
N GLN A 200 -1.38 -10.13 -12.76
CA GLN A 200 -2.09 -10.95 -11.79
C GLN A 200 -1.31 -11.13 -10.47
N MET A 201 0.00 -11.37 -10.55
CA MET A 201 0.83 -11.50 -9.35
C MET A 201 0.85 -10.22 -8.54
N VAL A 202 1.00 -9.05 -9.19
CA VAL A 202 1.02 -7.75 -8.52
C VAL A 202 -0.35 -7.38 -7.93
N MET A 203 -1.44 -7.66 -8.64
CA MET A 203 -2.81 -7.43 -8.13
C MET A 203 -3.13 -8.26 -6.89
N ASN A 204 -2.54 -9.45 -6.78
CA ASN A 204 -2.74 -10.37 -5.66
C ASN A 204 -1.72 -10.18 -4.52
N LEU A 205 -0.82 -9.18 -4.61
CA LEU A 205 0.13 -8.90 -3.54
C LEU A 205 -0.61 -8.41 -2.29
N GLY A 206 -0.40 -9.14 -1.19
CA GLY A 206 -0.91 -8.79 0.13
C GLY A 206 0.14 -9.11 1.20
N LEU A 207 0.08 -8.39 2.34
CA LEU A 207 1.02 -8.56 3.47
C LEU A 207 1.15 -10.03 3.89
N GLU A 208 0.04 -10.77 3.98
CA GLU A 208 0.04 -12.17 4.40
C GLU A 208 0.76 -13.09 3.40
N GLN A 209 0.61 -12.84 2.09
CA GLN A 209 1.30 -13.62 1.06
C GLN A 209 2.79 -13.35 1.04
N ILE A 210 3.18 -12.08 1.24
CA ILE A 210 4.59 -11.69 1.25
C ILE A 210 5.28 -12.26 2.48
N GLN A 211 4.68 -12.16 3.66
CA GLN A 211 5.25 -12.75 4.88
C GLN A 211 5.48 -14.25 4.77
N LYS A 212 4.58 -14.98 4.07
CA LYS A 212 4.68 -16.44 3.93
C LYS A 212 5.59 -16.87 2.79
N ASN A 213 5.65 -16.13 1.69
CA ASN A 213 6.22 -16.62 0.42
C ASN A 213 7.06 -15.59 -0.36
N ALA A 214 7.58 -14.52 0.27
CA ALA A 214 8.33 -13.48 -0.41
C ALA A 214 9.41 -13.99 -1.40
N PRO A 215 10.29 -14.94 -1.03
CA PRO A 215 11.34 -15.40 -1.94
C PRO A 215 10.78 -16.11 -3.17
N THR A 216 9.66 -16.83 -3.02
CA THR A 216 9.01 -17.53 -4.14
C THR A 216 8.34 -16.55 -5.09
N LEU A 217 7.64 -15.55 -4.56
CA LEU A 217 7.00 -14.46 -5.33
C LEU A 217 8.04 -13.65 -6.10
N GLU A 218 9.11 -13.24 -5.45
CA GLU A 218 10.23 -12.54 -6.09
C GLU A 218 10.81 -13.34 -7.24
N LYS A 219 11.08 -14.63 -7.02
CA LYS A 219 11.58 -15.53 -8.06
C LYS A 219 10.62 -15.66 -9.24
N GLN A 220 9.30 -15.75 -8.96
CA GLN A 220 8.28 -15.87 -10.01
C GLN A 220 8.16 -14.57 -10.82
N LEU A 221 8.13 -13.40 -10.16
CA LEU A 221 8.13 -12.10 -10.81
C LEU A 221 9.40 -11.88 -11.66
N ASN A 222 10.57 -12.18 -11.08
CA ASN A 222 11.84 -12.07 -11.80
C ASN A 222 11.85 -12.97 -13.05
N ASN A 223 11.35 -14.19 -12.96
CA ASN A 223 11.27 -15.08 -14.12
C ASN A 223 10.31 -14.53 -15.19
N ALA A 224 9.15 -14.03 -14.80
CA ALA A 224 8.19 -13.43 -15.73
C ALA A 224 8.79 -12.19 -16.43
N VAL A 225 9.44 -11.31 -15.68
CA VAL A 225 10.10 -10.11 -16.24
C VAL A 225 11.26 -10.49 -17.17
N LYS A 226 12.06 -11.51 -16.84
CA LYS A 226 13.10 -12.03 -17.73
C LYS A 226 12.53 -12.57 -19.05
N ILE A 227 11.38 -13.22 -19.01
CA ILE A 227 10.72 -13.68 -20.24
C ILE A 227 10.27 -12.46 -21.05
N LEU A 228 9.66 -11.44 -20.44
CA LEU A 228 9.29 -10.21 -21.11
C LEU A 228 10.49 -9.55 -21.79
N GLN A 229 11.63 -9.42 -21.09
CA GLN A 229 12.87 -8.85 -21.61
C GLN A 229 13.42 -9.61 -22.82
N ARG A 230 13.39 -10.95 -22.78
CA ARG A 230 13.85 -11.79 -23.89
C ARG A 230 12.93 -11.72 -25.11
N ARG A 231 11.62 -11.70 -24.89
CA ARG A 231 10.63 -11.68 -25.97
C ARG A 231 10.45 -10.30 -26.59
N GLN A 232 10.63 -9.22 -25.83
CA GLN A 232 10.60 -7.86 -26.33
C GLN A 232 11.57 -7.63 -27.50
N ILE A 233 12.77 -8.21 -27.45
CA ILE A 233 13.81 -8.07 -28.50
C ILE A 233 13.34 -8.65 -29.85
N ARG A 234 12.39 -9.61 -29.79
CA ARG A 234 11.84 -10.29 -30.97
C ARG A 234 10.71 -9.53 -31.66
N ILE A 235 10.25 -8.41 -31.10
CA ILE A 235 9.22 -7.58 -31.72
C ILE A 235 9.80 -6.99 -33.01
N GLU A 236 9.11 -7.25 -34.13
CA GLU A 236 9.58 -6.80 -35.46
C GLU A 236 9.39 -5.30 -35.62
N ASP A 237 8.25 -4.75 -35.23
CA ASP A 237 7.99 -3.32 -35.28
C ASP A 237 8.90 -2.53 -34.32
N PRO A 238 9.81 -1.67 -34.83
CA PRO A 238 10.73 -0.91 -33.99
C PRO A 238 10.04 0.06 -33.04
N GLY A 239 8.91 0.63 -33.45
CA GLY A 239 8.12 1.55 -32.63
C GLY A 239 7.51 0.83 -31.43
N VAL A 240 6.84 -0.30 -31.68
CA VAL A 240 6.26 -1.14 -30.64
C VAL A 240 7.35 -1.72 -29.74
N ARG A 241 8.48 -2.17 -30.30
CA ARG A 241 9.62 -2.67 -29.53
C ARG A 241 10.14 -1.63 -28.54
N THR A 242 10.31 -0.38 -28.98
CA THR A 242 10.74 0.73 -28.13
C THR A 242 9.71 1.04 -27.04
N GLN A 243 8.43 1.05 -27.40
CA GLN A 243 7.35 1.30 -26.44
C GLN A 243 7.31 0.21 -25.37
N VAL A 244 7.39 -1.06 -25.75
CA VAL A 244 7.46 -2.17 -24.81
C VAL A 244 8.71 -2.08 -23.93
N ALA A 245 9.87 -1.73 -24.49
CA ALA A 245 11.11 -1.53 -23.73
C ALA A 245 10.95 -0.46 -22.64
N THR A 246 10.39 0.68 -23.00
CA THR A 246 10.13 1.77 -22.06
C THR A 246 9.14 1.35 -20.97
N THR A 247 8.04 0.70 -21.35
CA THR A 247 7.03 0.21 -20.42
C THR A 247 7.58 -0.85 -19.46
N LEU A 248 8.51 -1.67 -19.94
CA LEU A 248 9.16 -2.72 -19.15
C LEU A 248 10.03 -2.17 -18.02
N THR A 249 10.55 -0.95 -18.13
CA THR A 249 11.26 -0.29 -17.03
C THR A 249 10.35 -0.08 -15.82
N THR A 250 9.08 0.29 -16.05
CA THR A 250 8.07 0.41 -14.98
C THR A 250 7.73 -0.95 -14.38
N VAL A 251 7.58 -1.98 -15.21
CA VAL A 251 7.33 -3.35 -14.71
C VAL A 251 8.48 -3.84 -13.85
N SER A 252 9.72 -3.48 -14.19
CA SER A 252 10.92 -3.88 -13.45
C SER A 252 11.01 -3.26 -12.04
N GLN A 253 10.18 -2.27 -11.70
CA GLN A 253 10.07 -1.70 -10.34
C GLN A 253 9.33 -2.62 -9.35
N TYR A 254 8.98 -3.85 -9.74
CA TYR A 254 8.37 -4.81 -8.81
C TYR A 254 9.26 -5.11 -7.59
N SER A 255 10.58 -5.01 -7.73
CA SER A 255 11.53 -5.15 -6.61
C SER A 255 11.35 -4.06 -5.58
N ASP A 256 11.17 -2.82 -6.02
CA ASP A 256 10.91 -1.68 -5.14
C ASP A 256 9.55 -1.83 -4.45
N LEU A 257 8.54 -2.32 -5.20
CA LEU A 257 7.24 -2.65 -4.63
C LEU A 257 7.35 -3.71 -3.53
N LEU A 258 8.11 -4.79 -3.75
CA LEU A 258 8.32 -5.83 -2.74
C LEU A 258 9.07 -5.32 -1.52
N ALA A 259 10.05 -4.42 -1.70
CA ALA A 259 10.79 -3.79 -0.61
C ALA A 259 9.91 -2.92 0.30
N LEU A 260 8.84 -2.31 -0.24
CA LEU A 260 7.87 -1.54 0.57
C LEU A 260 7.00 -2.40 1.49
N TYR A 261 7.03 -3.72 1.35
CA TYR A 261 6.27 -4.66 2.19
C TYR A 261 7.15 -5.32 3.27
N GLN A 262 8.47 -5.18 3.20
CA GLN A 262 9.44 -5.67 4.18
C GLN A 262 9.69 -4.65 5.28
#